data_3c37b475a23fc611e4dd233afab00cfc
#
_entry.id   3c37b475a23fc611e4dd233afab00cfc
#
_cell.length_a   1.000
_cell.length_b   1.000
_cell.length_c   1.000
_cell.angle_alpha   90.00
_cell.angle_beta   90.00
_cell.angle_gamma   90.00
#
_symmetry.space_group_name_H-M   'P 1'
#
loop_
_entity.id
_entity.type
_entity.pdbx_description
1 polymer ?
#
loop_
_entity_poly.entity_id
_entity_poly.type
_entity_poly.pdbx_seq_one_letter_code
_entity_poly.pdbx_strand_id
1 'polypeptide(L)'
;GIYVEKDYQMAYEYYLLACQKQNREGFYHLGRWFFYGIGQKEDKHKAMQYYQQASHYHYSKASFMLGYMYHYGDGISKDLEKAKEYYQLALQEGYLEARKELDKLEVEK
;
A
#
# COMPACT_ATOMS: atom_id res chain seq x y z
N GLY A 1 -9.10 -8.81 -22.47
CA GLY A 1 -9.96 -9.86 -22.97
C GLY A 1 -10.48 -10.75 -21.87
N ILE A 2 -11.29 -11.71 -22.25
CA ILE A 2 -11.93 -12.64 -21.30
C ILE A 2 -10.91 -13.39 -20.44
N TYR A 3 -9.81 -13.83 -21.06
CA TYR A 3 -8.79 -14.56 -20.32
C TYR A 3 -8.08 -13.70 -19.28
N VAL A 4 -7.84 -12.44 -19.62
CA VAL A 4 -7.21 -11.50 -18.69
C VAL A 4 -8.12 -11.26 -17.48
N GLU A 5 -9.40 -11.05 -17.72
CA GLU A 5 -10.38 -10.86 -16.65
C GLU A 5 -10.47 -12.08 -15.74
N LYS A 6 -10.43 -13.28 -16.35
CA LYS A 6 -10.50 -14.53 -15.58
C LYS A 6 -9.26 -14.68 -14.69
N ASP A 7 -8.08 -14.38 -15.23
CA ASP A 7 -6.83 -14.48 -14.47
C ASP A 7 -6.84 -13.49 -13.31
N TYR A 8 -7.31 -12.26 -13.51
CA TYR A 8 -7.42 -11.29 -12.44
C TYR A 8 -8.43 -11.72 -11.39
N GLN A 9 -9.55 -12.29 -11.80
CA GLN A 9 -10.55 -12.77 -10.85
C GLN A 9 -9.98 -13.88 -9.97
N MET A 10 -9.25 -14.83 -10.54
CA MET A 10 -8.62 -15.90 -9.79
C MET A 10 -7.60 -15.39 -8.81
N ALA A 11 -6.76 -14.44 -9.24
CA ALA A 11 -5.77 -13.84 -8.37
C ALA A 11 -6.42 -13.06 -7.24
N TYR A 12 -7.50 -12.34 -7.52
CA TYR A 12 -8.24 -11.60 -6.50
C TYR A 12 -8.79 -12.55 -5.44
N GLU A 13 -9.38 -13.66 -5.86
CA GLU A 13 -9.90 -14.66 -4.94
C GLU A 13 -8.80 -15.27 -4.07
N TYR A 14 -7.64 -15.52 -4.67
CA TYR A 14 -6.47 -16.02 -3.93
C TYR A 14 -6.04 -15.03 -2.85
N TYR A 15 -5.93 -13.75 -3.21
CA TYR A 15 -5.50 -12.73 -2.24
C TYR A 15 -6.55 -12.52 -1.15
N LEU A 16 -7.84 -12.62 -1.49
CA LEU A 16 -8.89 -12.54 -0.49
C LEU A 16 -8.78 -13.68 0.52
N LEU A 17 -8.51 -14.88 0.04
CA LEU A 17 -8.32 -16.04 0.90
C LEU A 17 -7.10 -15.84 1.80
N ALA A 18 -6.01 -15.30 1.25
CA ALA A 18 -4.82 -14.98 2.03
C ALA A 18 -5.12 -13.97 3.12
N CYS A 19 -5.97 -12.98 2.83
CA CYS A 19 -6.39 -12.00 3.83
C CYS A 19 -7.19 -12.64 4.96
N GLN A 20 -8.05 -13.60 4.64
CA GLN A 20 -8.81 -14.33 5.65
C GLN A 20 -7.89 -15.07 6.61
N LYS A 21 -6.70 -15.41 6.16
CA LYS A 21 -5.67 -16.06 6.98
C LYS A 21 -4.70 -15.04 7.57
N GLN A 22 -5.05 -13.76 7.50
CA GLN A 22 -4.23 -12.65 8.02
C GLN A 22 -2.83 -12.62 7.40
N ASN A 23 -2.75 -12.92 6.10
CA ASN A 23 -1.49 -12.90 5.37
C ASN A 23 -1.17 -11.47 4.91
N ARG A 24 -0.12 -10.87 5.50
CA ARG A 24 0.26 -9.48 5.21
C ARG A 24 0.56 -9.25 3.73
N GLU A 25 1.13 -10.22 3.05
CA GLU A 25 1.43 -10.10 1.62
C GLU A 25 0.14 -10.05 0.79
N GLY A 26 -0.87 -10.84 1.17
CA GLY A 26 -2.18 -10.81 0.53
C GLY A 26 -2.85 -9.45 0.67
N PHE A 27 -2.80 -8.86 1.87
CA PHE A 27 -3.32 -7.52 2.11
C PHE A 27 -2.63 -6.50 1.20
N TYR A 28 -1.29 -6.59 1.10
CA TYR A 28 -0.53 -5.66 0.27
C TYR A 28 -0.93 -5.77 -1.21
N HIS A 29 -1.05 -6.97 -1.73
CA HIS A 29 -1.42 -7.17 -3.13
C HIS A 29 -2.84 -6.68 -3.43
N LEU A 30 -3.78 -6.89 -2.51
CA LEU A 30 -5.12 -6.32 -2.67
C LEU A 30 -5.07 -4.80 -2.64
N GLY A 31 -4.25 -4.22 -1.76
CA GLY A 31 -4.03 -2.78 -1.74
C GLY A 31 -3.58 -2.28 -3.10
N ARG A 32 -2.62 -2.94 -3.71
CA ARG A 32 -2.12 -2.57 -5.04
C ARG A 32 -3.22 -2.67 -6.10
N TRP A 33 -4.04 -3.71 -6.03
CA TRP A 33 -5.12 -3.91 -6.99
C TRP A 33 -6.08 -2.73 -7.01
N PHE A 34 -6.46 -2.27 -5.83
CA PHE A 34 -7.36 -1.11 -5.73
C PHE A 34 -6.63 0.20 -6.00
N PHE A 35 -5.36 0.31 -5.60
CA PHE A 35 -4.59 1.54 -5.81
C PHE A 35 -4.40 1.83 -7.31
N TYR A 36 -4.08 0.81 -8.10
CA TYR A 36 -3.82 0.96 -9.53
C TYR A 36 -5.01 0.60 -10.42
N GLY A 37 -6.08 0.08 -9.84
CA GLY A 37 -7.23 -0.34 -10.63
C GLY A 37 -6.94 -1.55 -11.50
N ILE A 38 -6.20 -2.53 -10.99
CA ILE A 38 -5.82 -3.71 -11.75
C ILE A 38 -7.01 -4.68 -11.81
N GLY A 39 -7.59 -4.87 -13.02
CA GLY A 39 -8.71 -5.78 -13.20
C GLY A 39 -10.03 -5.29 -12.61
N GLN A 40 -10.05 -4.09 -12.07
CA GLN A 40 -11.23 -3.49 -11.45
C GLN A 40 -11.03 -1.98 -11.35
N LYS A 41 -12.08 -1.26 -10.97
CA LYS A 41 -12.02 0.18 -10.83
C LYS A 41 -11.09 0.57 -9.68
N GLU A 42 -10.26 1.59 -9.92
CA GLU A 42 -9.39 2.17 -8.91
C GLU A 42 -10.20 2.66 -7.71
N ASP A 43 -9.70 2.39 -6.49
CA ASP A 43 -10.30 2.84 -5.25
C ASP A 43 -9.20 3.07 -4.22
N LYS A 44 -8.77 4.32 -4.08
CA LYS A 44 -7.66 4.66 -3.19
C LYS A 44 -7.99 4.45 -1.71
N HIS A 45 -9.25 4.67 -1.33
CA HIS A 45 -9.67 4.44 0.05
C HIS A 45 -9.58 2.96 0.43
N LYS A 46 -10.04 2.10 -0.46
CA LYS A 46 -9.97 0.67 -0.25
C LYS A 46 -8.52 0.20 -0.22
N ALA A 47 -7.69 0.74 -1.14
CA ALA A 47 -6.27 0.46 -1.15
C ALA A 47 -5.64 0.80 0.20
N MET A 48 -5.95 1.97 0.74
CA MET A 48 -5.43 2.39 2.03
C MET A 48 -5.81 1.43 3.14
N GLN A 49 -7.06 0.96 3.16
CA GLN A 49 -7.51 0.01 4.18
C GLN A 49 -6.69 -1.28 4.14
N TYR A 50 -6.44 -1.81 2.94
CA TYR A 50 -5.64 -3.02 2.80
C TYR A 50 -4.18 -2.78 3.14
N TYR A 51 -3.61 -1.65 2.74
CA TYR A 51 -2.24 -1.30 3.12
C TYR A 51 -2.09 -1.14 4.63
N GLN A 52 -3.10 -0.58 5.30
CA GLN A 52 -3.08 -0.46 6.76
C GLN A 52 -3.06 -1.83 7.42
N GLN A 53 -3.81 -2.79 6.90
CA GLN A 53 -3.79 -4.15 7.43
C GLN A 53 -2.40 -4.78 7.25
N ALA A 54 -1.82 -4.64 6.06
CA ALA A 54 -0.50 -5.20 5.80
C ALA A 54 0.58 -4.54 6.68
N SER A 55 0.50 -3.22 6.85
CA SER A 55 1.42 -2.48 7.70
C SER A 55 1.29 -2.90 9.16
N HIS A 56 0.07 -3.16 9.60
CA HIS A 56 -0.18 -3.66 10.96
C HIS A 56 0.58 -4.95 11.23
N TYR A 57 0.73 -5.79 10.22
CA TYR A 57 1.51 -7.03 10.31
C TYR A 57 2.95 -6.85 9.86
N HIS A 58 3.46 -5.62 9.86
CA HIS A 58 4.87 -5.27 9.62
C HIS A 58 5.35 -5.55 8.19
N TYR A 59 4.48 -5.37 7.22
CA TYR A 59 4.88 -5.50 5.82
C TYR A 59 5.39 -4.15 5.32
N SER A 60 6.72 -4.05 5.18
CA SER A 60 7.41 -2.77 4.96
C SER A 60 6.94 -2.03 3.69
N LYS A 61 6.69 -2.76 2.62
CA LYS A 61 6.23 -2.14 1.37
C LYS A 61 4.88 -1.45 1.54
N ALA A 62 3.99 -2.01 2.38
CA ALA A 62 2.69 -1.40 2.67
C ALA A 62 2.87 -0.14 3.50
N SER A 63 3.74 -0.17 4.50
CA SER A 63 4.05 1.02 5.29
C SER A 63 4.60 2.13 4.39
N PHE A 64 5.48 1.77 3.44
CA PHE A 64 6.00 2.73 2.47
C PHE A 64 4.88 3.33 1.60
N MET A 65 3.95 2.50 1.11
CA MET A 65 2.84 2.99 0.30
C MET A 65 1.94 3.95 1.06
N LEU A 66 1.70 3.69 2.34
CA LEU A 66 0.94 4.62 3.17
C LEU A 66 1.68 5.95 3.31
N GLY A 67 2.99 5.89 3.53
CA GLY A 67 3.80 7.11 3.57
C GLY A 67 3.69 7.90 2.26
N TYR A 68 3.76 7.19 1.14
CA TYR A 68 3.63 7.80 -0.18
C TYR A 68 2.27 8.50 -0.36
N MET A 69 1.19 7.83 0.03
CA MET A 69 -0.15 8.39 -0.10
C MET A 69 -0.30 9.68 0.70
N TYR A 70 0.18 9.70 1.93
CA TYR A 70 0.14 10.92 2.76
C TYR A 70 1.10 11.98 2.25
N HIS A 71 2.26 11.59 1.74
CA HIS A 71 3.28 12.53 1.24
C HIS A 71 2.75 13.35 0.06
N TYR A 72 2.11 12.68 -0.89
CA TYR A 72 1.66 13.33 -2.13
C TYR A 72 0.15 13.62 -2.15
N GLY A 73 -0.56 13.26 -1.10
CA GLY A 73 -2.01 13.44 -1.04
C GLY A 73 -2.73 12.61 -2.09
N ASP A 74 -2.24 11.40 -2.34
CA ASP A 74 -2.77 10.53 -3.40
C ASP A 74 -3.96 9.73 -2.88
N GLY A 75 -5.16 10.21 -3.19
CA GLY A 75 -6.40 9.57 -2.76
C GLY A 75 -6.83 9.90 -1.34
N ILE A 76 -6.01 10.61 -0.59
CA ILE A 76 -6.28 11.04 0.78
C ILE A 76 -5.67 12.43 0.97
N SER A 77 -6.06 13.12 2.04
CA SER A 77 -5.50 14.44 2.34
C SER A 77 -4.01 14.32 2.67
N LYS A 78 -3.22 15.21 2.07
CA LYS A 78 -1.78 15.28 2.32
C LYS A 78 -1.52 15.55 3.81
N ASP A 79 -0.58 14.78 4.40
CA ASP A 79 -0.20 14.91 5.79
C ASP A 79 1.26 14.49 5.93
N LEU A 80 2.17 15.47 5.96
CA LEU A 80 3.60 15.21 5.96
C LEU A 80 4.07 14.56 7.26
N GLU A 81 3.40 14.81 8.38
CA GLU A 81 3.75 14.17 9.64
C GLU A 81 3.45 12.67 9.60
N LYS A 82 2.28 12.29 9.10
CA LYS A 82 1.95 10.88 8.94
C LYS A 82 2.83 10.21 7.90
N ALA A 83 3.15 10.91 6.81
CA ALA A 83 4.07 10.39 5.80
C ALA A 83 5.41 10.03 6.44
N LYS A 84 5.94 10.93 7.26
CA LYS A 84 7.21 10.71 7.95
C LYS A 84 7.13 9.48 8.85
N GLU A 85 6.05 9.36 9.63
CA GLU A 85 5.87 8.21 10.54
C GLU A 85 5.87 6.89 9.77
N TYR A 86 5.13 6.81 8.67
CA TYR A 86 5.06 5.59 7.87
C TYR A 86 6.36 5.27 7.16
N TYR A 87 7.06 6.28 6.64
CA TYR A 87 8.38 6.05 6.02
C TYR A 87 9.40 5.58 7.05
N GLN A 88 9.38 6.15 8.27
CA GLN A 88 10.25 5.70 9.33
C GLN A 88 9.96 4.25 9.71
N LEU A 89 8.67 3.90 9.79
CA LEU A 89 8.26 2.54 10.07
C LEU A 89 8.74 1.59 8.97
N ALA A 90 8.55 1.96 7.70
CA ALA A 90 9.01 1.16 6.57
C ALA A 90 10.52 0.93 6.65
N LEU A 91 11.28 1.97 6.97
CA LEU A 91 12.72 1.89 7.10
C LEU A 91 13.13 0.92 8.23
N GLN A 92 12.45 1.02 9.38
CA GLN A 92 12.68 0.11 10.49
C GLN A 92 12.38 -1.34 10.12
N GLU A 93 11.40 -1.54 9.24
CA GLU A 93 11.01 -2.86 8.76
C GLU A 93 11.91 -3.36 7.62
N GLY A 94 12.93 -2.59 7.25
CA GLY A 94 13.93 -3.02 6.28
C GLY A 94 13.78 -2.48 4.88
N TYR A 95 12.81 -1.59 4.63
CA TYR A 95 12.62 -1.02 3.29
C TYR A 95 13.49 0.22 3.12
N LEU A 96 14.71 -0.01 2.63
CA LEU A 96 15.74 1.05 2.60
C LEU A 96 15.41 2.20 1.67
N GLU A 97 14.57 1.98 0.67
CA GLU A 97 14.15 3.03 -0.25
C GLU A 97 13.37 4.16 0.44
N ALA A 98 12.81 3.88 1.62
CA ALA A 98 12.12 4.89 2.41
C ALA A 98 13.03 6.04 2.82
N ARG A 99 14.35 5.80 2.91
CA ARG A 99 15.32 6.84 3.24
C ARG A 99 15.27 8.00 2.24
N LYS A 100 15.18 7.70 0.97
CA LYS A 100 15.12 8.73 -0.07
C LYS A 100 13.91 9.63 0.09
N GLU A 101 12.76 9.03 0.41
CA GLU A 101 11.53 9.80 0.58
C GLU A 101 11.56 10.61 1.87
N LEU A 102 12.18 10.08 2.93
CA LEU A 102 12.37 10.85 4.17
C LEU A 102 13.23 12.08 3.92
N ASP A 103 14.30 11.94 3.13
CA ASP A 103 15.16 13.05 2.80
C ASP A 103 14.40 14.12 2.02
N LYS A 104 13.50 13.73 1.12
CA LYS A 104 12.65 14.68 0.39
C LYS A 104 11.74 15.45 1.35
N LEU A 105 11.21 14.80 2.38
CA LEU A 105 10.36 15.44 3.36
C LEU A 105 11.12 16.53 4.13
N GLU A 106 12.38 16.30 4.44
CA GLU A 106 13.21 17.30 5.13
C GLU A 106 13.33 18.58 4.31
N VAL A 107 13.45 18.44 2.98
CA VAL A 107 13.56 19.58 2.07
C VAL A 107 12.24 20.36 1.94
N GLU A 108 11.12 19.65 2.03
CA GLU A 108 9.78 20.23 1.86
C GLU A 108 9.29 21.03 3.07
N LYS A 109 9.96 20.97 4.18
CA LYS A 109 9.56 21.70 5.39
C LYS A 109 9.73 23.24 5.22
#